data_60928323f757641c06dfe4f0bcd06dfa
#
_entry.id   60928323f757641c06dfe4f0bcd06dfa
#
_cell.length_a   1.000
_cell.length_b   1.000
_cell.length_c   1.000
_cell.angle_alpha   90.00
_cell.angle_beta   90.00
_cell.angle_gamma   90.00
#
_symmetry.space_group_name_H-M   'P 1'
#
loop_
_entity.id
_entity.type
_entity.pdbx_description
1 polymer ?
#
loop_
_entity_poly.entity_id
_entity_poly.type
_entity_poly.pdbx_seq_one_letter_code
_entity_poly.pdbx_strand_id
1 'polypeptide(L)'
;MKTLLPLVWSCLLLGIHGRASAAPGDEIYARPGTLVRADGTRLNLYCRGSGSPAVVFDSGWEDWAPVWTIVQPEVAKWTRACSYDRAGAGFSDPGPMPRTSVRIADELRSALHNAGIKGPYILVGHAFGGDNVRTFAERHTVDVAGLVLVEADVGGTDEHRGNARFIAALRECRDAIAAGKALPALPTRPGRPARSCAQQFFRGLPEAMWSPELNAKLLELAQTKVAMYDAYISEMEQMPEDETYLQQHSRSLGSRPIRVLSTGNHGVHSLDPSRPPDPEHQKYEEKVAREQAKWLELSSNARQLFTDKSSEYIPFDQPSFVVDAIREVYSQSK
;
A
#
# COMPACT_ATOMS: atom_id res chain seq x y z
N MET A 1 -71.45 17.38 -15.20
CA MET A 1 -70.16 17.06 -15.79
C MET A 1 -69.12 17.45 -14.78
N LYS A 2 -68.53 16.46 -14.08
CA LYS A 2 -67.51 16.67 -13.06
C LYS A 2 -66.19 16.24 -13.69
N THR A 3 -65.26 17.17 -13.90
CA THR A 3 -63.89 16.91 -14.42
C THR A 3 -62.95 16.51 -13.26
N LEU A 4 -62.45 15.31 -13.31
CA LEU A 4 -61.42 14.80 -12.44
C LEU A 4 -60.03 15.18 -13.00
N LEU A 5 -59.22 15.92 -12.22
CA LEU A 5 -57.79 16.12 -12.49
C LEU A 5 -57.01 14.92 -11.91
N PRO A 6 -56.01 14.40 -12.62
CA PRO A 6 -55.10 13.40 -12.05
C PRO A 6 -54.00 14.05 -11.20
N LEU A 7 -53.85 13.59 -9.96
CA LEU A 7 -52.67 13.86 -9.12
C LEU A 7 -51.46 13.12 -9.70
N VAL A 8 -50.46 13.87 -10.15
CA VAL A 8 -49.14 13.36 -10.49
C VAL A 8 -48.33 13.29 -9.20
N TRP A 9 -48.06 12.10 -8.73
CA TRP A 9 -47.08 11.84 -7.66
C TRP A 9 -45.66 11.88 -8.27
N SER A 10 -44.94 12.98 -8.02
CA SER A 10 -43.51 13.05 -8.25
C SER A 10 -42.78 12.30 -7.15
N CYS A 11 -42.31 11.07 -7.43
CA CYS A 11 -41.33 10.40 -6.61
C CYS A 11 -39.98 11.13 -6.72
N LEU A 12 -39.64 11.95 -5.73
CA LEU A 12 -38.28 12.42 -5.53
C LEU A 12 -37.46 11.20 -5.12
N LEU A 13 -36.69 10.64 -6.05
CA LEU A 13 -35.58 9.74 -5.75
C LEU A 13 -34.47 10.58 -5.13
N LEU A 14 -34.47 10.69 -3.80
CA LEU A 14 -33.29 11.12 -3.04
C LEU A 14 -32.22 10.08 -3.27
N GLY A 15 -31.26 10.39 -4.16
CA GLY A 15 -30.04 9.65 -4.32
C GLY A 15 -29.28 9.71 -3.00
N ILE A 16 -29.36 8.63 -2.23
CA ILE A 16 -28.50 8.40 -1.08
C ILE A 16 -27.11 8.13 -1.66
N HIS A 17 -26.32 9.19 -1.83
CA HIS A 17 -24.88 9.06 -1.99
C HIS A 17 -24.38 8.53 -0.65
N GLY A 18 -24.15 7.22 -0.58
CA GLY A 18 -23.53 6.58 0.57
C GLY A 18 -22.18 7.24 0.78
N ARG A 19 -22.06 8.09 1.79
CA ARG A 19 -20.77 8.50 2.32
C ARG A 19 -20.09 7.22 2.79
N ALA A 20 -18.92 6.91 2.25
CA ALA A 20 -18.08 5.89 2.82
C ALA A 20 -17.89 6.23 4.31
N SER A 21 -18.39 5.39 5.18
CA SER A 21 -18.23 5.57 6.62
C SER A 21 -16.81 5.08 6.96
N ALA A 22 -16.12 5.81 7.83
CA ALA A 22 -14.83 5.37 8.36
C ALA A 22 -14.89 3.90 8.80
N ALA A 23 -13.85 3.15 8.52
CA ALA A 23 -13.79 1.73 8.90
C ALA A 23 -13.87 1.62 10.42
N PRO A 24 -14.83 0.87 11.00
CA PRO A 24 -14.95 0.74 12.45
C PRO A 24 -13.63 0.20 13.05
N GLY A 25 -13.07 0.91 14.05
CA GLY A 25 -11.87 0.47 14.77
C GLY A 25 -10.55 0.81 14.07
N ASP A 26 -10.53 1.82 13.22
CA ASP A 26 -9.32 2.33 12.59
C ASP A 26 -8.50 3.25 13.53
N GLU A 27 -9.09 3.71 14.64
CA GLU A 27 -8.45 4.58 15.63
C GLU A 27 -7.21 3.95 16.28
N ILE A 28 -7.06 2.63 16.19
CA ILE A 28 -5.85 1.97 16.69
C ILE A 28 -4.60 2.41 15.92
N TYR A 29 -4.75 2.77 14.65
CA TYR A 29 -3.64 3.25 13.82
C TYR A 29 -3.30 4.72 14.07
N ALA A 30 -4.11 5.44 14.85
CA ALA A 30 -3.78 6.78 15.34
C ALA A 30 -2.78 6.79 16.51
N ARG A 31 -2.40 5.62 17.00
CA ARG A 31 -1.48 5.42 18.15
C ARG A 31 -0.45 4.35 17.82
N PRO A 32 0.72 4.38 18.48
CA PRO A 32 1.68 3.29 18.34
C PRO A 32 1.04 1.94 18.71
N GLY A 33 1.27 0.94 17.86
CA GLY A 33 1.00 -0.45 18.19
C GLY A 33 2.09 -1.03 19.11
N THR A 34 2.73 -2.10 18.67
CA THR A 34 3.86 -2.69 19.40
C THR A 34 5.16 -2.33 18.73
N LEU A 35 6.02 -1.55 19.41
CA LEU A 35 7.37 -1.25 18.95
C LEU A 35 8.30 -2.44 19.24
N VAL A 36 8.80 -3.07 18.19
CA VAL A 36 9.61 -4.29 18.23
C VAL A 36 11.01 -4.01 17.67
N ARG A 37 12.04 -4.51 18.32
CA ARG A 37 13.41 -4.42 17.83
C ARG A 37 13.55 -5.10 16.47
N ALA A 38 14.24 -4.43 15.56
CA ALA A 38 14.61 -4.90 14.24
C ALA A 38 16.01 -4.35 13.93
N ASP A 39 16.82 -5.03 13.17
CA ASP A 39 18.22 -4.73 12.86
C ASP A 39 18.60 -3.24 12.80
N GLY A 40 18.98 -2.66 13.94
CA GLY A 40 19.37 -1.26 14.09
C GLY A 40 18.25 -0.24 14.27
N THR A 41 16.97 -0.68 14.38
CA THR A 41 15.80 0.17 14.58
C THR A 41 14.74 -0.51 15.45
N ARG A 42 13.58 0.13 15.65
CA ARG A 42 12.35 -0.51 16.14
C ARG A 42 11.23 -0.24 15.14
N LEU A 43 10.56 -1.33 14.73
CA LEU A 43 9.39 -1.25 13.87
C LEU A 43 8.11 -1.29 14.70
N ASN A 44 7.15 -0.49 14.30
CA ASN A 44 5.82 -0.47 14.87
C ASN A 44 4.93 -1.49 14.16
N LEU A 45 4.41 -2.46 14.91
CA LEU A 45 3.56 -3.55 14.41
C LEU A 45 2.14 -3.41 14.94
N TYR A 46 1.16 -3.57 14.06
CA TYR A 46 -0.26 -3.73 14.40
C TYR A 46 -0.68 -5.16 14.09
N CYS A 47 -0.71 -6.02 15.10
CA CYS A 47 -1.13 -7.42 14.94
C CYS A 47 -2.48 -7.67 15.57
N ARG A 48 -3.37 -8.35 14.84
CA ARG A 48 -4.71 -8.77 15.29
C ARG A 48 -4.92 -10.24 14.97
N GLY A 49 -5.88 -10.86 15.66
CA GLY A 49 -6.20 -12.27 15.47
C GLY A 49 -5.11 -13.22 15.98
N SER A 50 -5.33 -14.51 15.72
CA SER A 50 -4.42 -15.58 16.12
C SER A 50 -4.50 -16.71 15.10
N GLY A 51 -3.42 -17.48 14.94
CA GLY A 51 -3.36 -18.58 13.97
C GLY A 51 -2.08 -18.55 13.14
N SER A 52 -1.95 -19.53 12.25
CA SER A 52 -0.80 -19.72 11.35
C SER A 52 -1.29 -20.35 10.04
N PRO A 53 -0.66 -20.02 8.89
CA PRO A 53 0.37 -19.00 8.73
C PRO A 53 -0.13 -17.60 9.06
N ALA A 54 0.72 -16.74 9.63
CA ALA A 54 0.39 -15.34 9.84
C ALA A 54 0.45 -14.59 8.51
N VAL A 55 -0.47 -13.64 8.32
CA VAL A 55 -0.48 -12.73 7.17
C VAL A 55 0.22 -11.44 7.56
N VAL A 56 1.19 -11.00 6.76
CA VAL A 56 1.99 -9.79 7.00
C VAL A 56 1.85 -8.85 5.81
N PHE A 57 1.50 -7.60 6.10
CA PHE A 57 1.19 -6.58 5.10
C PHE A 57 2.30 -5.54 5.00
N ASP A 58 2.82 -5.31 3.78
CA ASP A 58 3.72 -4.22 3.43
C ASP A 58 3.02 -3.22 2.50
N SER A 59 3.14 -1.94 2.81
CA SER A 59 2.42 -0.86 2.15
C SER A 59 3.24 -0.29 0.97
N GLY A 60 2.58 0.48 0.12
CA GLY A 60 3.21 1.18 -0.99
C GLY A 60 4.25 2.21 -0.54
N TRP A 61 4.91 2.83 -1.51
CA TRP A 61 5.78 3.97 -1.25
C TRP A 61 4.92 5.16 -0.76
N GLU A 62 5.41 5.93 0.19
CA GLU A 62 4.68 6.98 0.92
C GLU A 62 3.55 6.47 1.83
N ASP A 63 3.23 5.18 1.80
CA ASP A 63 2.20 4.57 2.63
C ASP A 63 2.78 3.85 3.85
N TRP A 64 1.92 3.58 4.83
CA TRP A 64 2.24 2.76 6.01
C TRP A 64 1.00 1.98 6.48
N ALA A 65 1.03 1.41 7.67
CA ALA A 65 0.00 0.49 8.16
C ALA A 65 -1.47 0.89 7.92
N PRO A 66 -1.91 2.17 7.94
CA PRO A 66 -3.30 2.55 7.71
C PRO A 66 -3.89 2.15 6.35
N VAL A 67 -3.08 1.87 5.33
CA VAL A 67 -3.58 1.34 4.05
C VAL A 67 -4.37 0.04 4.24
N TRP A 68 -4.10 -0.69 5.30
CA TRP A 68 -4.69 -1.99 5.59
C TRP A 68 -5.87 -1.96 6.56
N THR A 69 -6.37 -0.76 6.91
CA THR A 69 -7.45 -0.58 7.91
C THR A 69 -8.72 -1.36 7.60
N ILE A 70 -9.03 -1.61 6.34
CA ILE A 70 -10.23 -2.35 5.91
C ILE A 70 -9.93 -3.84 5.74
N VAL A 71 -8.79 -4.19 5.16
CA VAL A 71 -8.43 -5.58 4.82
C VAL A 71 -7.96 -6.35 6.05
N GLN A 72 -7.08 -5.77 6.86
CA GLN A 72 -6.47 -6.47 8.00
C GLN A 72 -7.49 -6.99 9.04
N PRO A 73 -8.53 -6.23 9.44
CA PRO A 73 -9.54 -6.74 10.37
C PRO A 73 -10.30 -7.95 9.83
N GLU A 74 -10.56 -8.00 8.53
CA GLU A 74 -11.26 -9.14 7.91
C GLU A 74 -10.40 -10.39 7.92
N VAL A 75 -9.10 -10.26 7.62
CA VAL A 75 -8.13 -11.36 7.69
C VAL A 75 -7.93 -11.82 9.14
N ALA A 76 -7.93 -10.90 10.08
CA ALA A 76 -7.75 -11.20 11.51
C ALA A 76 -8.87 -12.06 12.12
N LYS A 77 -10.02 -12.19 11.45
CA LYS A 77 -11.13 -13.06 11.91
C LYS A 77 -10.78 -14.54 11.85
N TRP A 78 -9.80 -14.95 11.04
CA TRP A 78 -9.51 -16.36 10.79
C TRP A 78 -8.01 -16.74 10.86
N THR A 79 -7.10 -15.77 10.94
CA THR A 79 -5.67 -16.00 11.22
C THR A 79 -5.06 -14.77 11.88
N ARG A 80 -3.77 -14.86 12.25
CA ARG A 80 -3.02 -13.67 12.68
C ARG A 80 -2.73 -12.78 11.47
N ALA A 81 -3.04 -11.49 11.57
CA ALA A 81 -2.85 -10.48 10.55
C ALA A 81 -2.05 -9.31 11.14
N CYS A 82 -0.90 -9.00 10.57
CA CYS A 82 0.00 -7.95 11.04
C CYS A 82 0.33 -6.98 9.92
N SER A 83 0.03 -5.70 10.08
CA SER A 83 0.62 -4.61 9.30
C SER A 83 1.72 -3.94 10.11
N TYR A 84 2.59 -3.20 9.46
CA TYR A 84 3.70 -2.52 10.12
C TYR A 84 4.04 -1.20 9.42
N ASP A 85 4.70 -0.35 10.17
CA ASP A 85 5.33 0.86 9.61
C ASP A 85 6.80 0.54 9.33
N ARG A 86 7.26 0.81 8.11
CA ARG A 86 8.69 0.72 7.78
C ARG A 86 9.50 1.70 8.62
N ALA A 87 10.80 1.43 8.80
CA ALA A 87 11.66 2.33 9.59
C ALA A 87 11.63 3.76 9.03
N GLY A 88 11.40 4.72 9.91
CA GLY A 88 11.18 6.13 9.59
C GLY A 88 9.72 6.51 9.37
N ALA A 89 8.88 5.61 8.87
CA ALA A 89 7.46 5.86 8.61
C ALA A 89 6.60 5.73 9.88
N GLY A 90 5.38 6.26 9.84
CA GLY A 90 4.37 6.09 10.89
C GLY A 90 4.93 6.28 12.30
N PHE A 91 4.79 5.27 13.15
CA PHE A 91 5.30 5.27 14.52
C PHE A 91 6.61 4.48 14.68
N SER A 92 7.21 3.96 13.59
CA SER A 92 8.52 3.31 13.65
C SER A 92 9.64 4.32 13.91
N ASP A 93 10.70 3.87 14.57
CA ASP A 93 11.92 4.67 14.73
C ASP A 93 12.62 4.86 13.37
N PRO A 94 13.48 5.88 13.23
CA PRO A 94 14.39 5.97 12.10
C PRO A 94 15.26 4.72 11.99
N GLY A 95 15.53 4.28 10.77
CA GLY A 95 16.40 3.13 10.51
C GLY A 95 17.73 3.51 9.87
N PRO A 96 18.67 2.57 9.76
CA PRO A 96 19.91 2.76 9.02
C PRO A 96 19.64 3.10 7.55
N MET A 97 20.48 3.94 6.96
CA MET A 97 20.46 4.31 5.54
C MET A 97 21.52 3.52 4.75
N PRO A 98 21.34 3.34 3.44
CA PRO A 98 20.17 3.66 2.65
C PRO A 98 18.99 2.71 2.92
N ARG A 99 17.76 3.12 2.57
CA ARG A 99 16.53 2.31 2.75
C ARG A 99 16.30 1.44 1.52
N THR A 100 17.03 0.34 1.41
CA THR A 100 16.87 -0.65 0.33
C THR A 100 15.81 -1.69 0.68
N SER A 101 15.18 -2.32 -0.32
CA SER A 101 14.27 -3.45 -0.12
C SER A 101 14.94 -4.63 0.62
N VAL A 102 16.23 -4.83 0.41
CA VAL A 102 17.04 -5.82 1.15
C VAL A 102 17.03 -5.52 2.66
N ARG A 103 17.31 -4.28 3.02
CA ARG A 103 17.29 -3.84 4.42
C ARG A 103 15.90 -3.93 5.04
N ILE A 104 14.89 -3.48 4.29
CA ILE A 104 13.48 -3.54 4.72
C ILE A 104 13.06 -4.99 4.99
N ALA A 105 13.42 -5.92 4.11
CA ALA A 105 13.12 -7.35 4.27
C ALA A 105 13.79 -7.96 5.51
N ASP A 106 15.08 -7.64 5.75
CA ASP A 106 15.82 -8.15 6.91
C ASP A 106 15.28 -7.57 8.23
N GLU A 107 14.99 -6.28 8.26
CA GLU A 107 14.35 -5.61 9.40
C GLU A 107 12.97 -6.21 9.72
N LEU A 108 12.13 -6.43 8.71
CA LEU A 108 10.83 -7.05 8.88
C LEU A 108 10.95 -8.46 9.47
N ARG A 109 11.86 -9.28 8.92
CA ARG A 109 12.11 -10.63 9.45
C ARG A 109 12.55 -10.59 10.90
N SER A 110 13.50 -9.71 11.22
CA SER A 110 14.01 -9.52 12.59
C SER A 110 12.89 -9.09 13.54
N ALA A 111 12.04 -8.13 13.12
CA ALA A 111 10.89 -7.69 13.92
C ALA A 111 9.88 -8.81 14.19
N LEU A 112 9.51 -9.58 13.15
CA LEU A 112 8.57 -10.70 13.30
C LEU A 112 9.11 -11.75 14.26
N HIS A 113 10.38 -12.11 14.12
CA HIS A 113 11.04 -13.04 15.02
C HIS A 113 11.05 -12.53 16.47
N ASN A 114 11.45 -11.27 16.70
CA ASN A 114 11.51 -10.65 18.02
C ASN A 114 10.13 -10.41 18.65
N ALA A 115 9.08 -10.30 17.82
CA ALA A 115 7.69 -10.28 18.27
C ALA A 115 7.13 -11.67 18.60
N GLY A 116 7.91 -12.74 18.42
CA GLY A 116 7.46 -14.13 18.63
C GLY A 116 6.45 -14.62 17.59
N ILE A 117 6.40 -13.96 16.42
CA ILE A 117 5.53 -14.34 15.30
C ILE A 117 6.31 -15.31 14.43
N LYS A 118 5.92 -16.59 14.47
CA LYS A 118 6.65 -17.64 13.76
C LYS A 118 6.19 -17.75 12.31
N GLY A 119 7.14 -17.92 11.39
CA GLY A 119 6.88 -18.30 10.00
C GLY A 119 6.45 -19.77 9.84
N PRO A 120 6.15 -20.21 8.61
CA PRO A 120 6.19 -19.38 7.40
C PRO A 120 5.03 -18.39 7.32
N TYR A 121 5.23 -17.27 6.61
CA TYR A 121 4.27 -16.17 6.48
C TYR A 121 3.60 -16.16 5.13
N ILE A 122 2.37 -15.68 5.07
CA ILE A 122 1.77 -15.16 3.84
C ILE A 122 2.09 -13.67 3.81
N LEU A 123 2.83 -13.24 2.79
CA LEU A 123 3.22 -11.85 2.64
C LEU A 123 2.31 -11.15 1.62
N VAL A 124 1.83 -9.98 1.97
CA VAL A 124 0.95 -9.16 1.14
C VAL A 124 1.62 -7.83 0.89
N GLY A 125 1.92 -7.50 -0.37
CA GLY A 125 2.58 -6.25 -0.74
C GLY A 125 1.73 -5.42 -1.69
N HIS A 126 1.54 -4.12 -1.38
CA HIS A 126 0.89 -3.16 -2.27
C HIS A 126 1.93 -2.26 -2.92
N ALA A 127 1.85 -2.05 -4.24
CA ALA A 127 2.77 -1.21 -5.00
C ALA A 127 4.24 -1.53 -4.66
N PHE A 128 5.06 -0.58 -4.22
CA PHE A 128 6.44 -0.79 -3.76
C PHE A 128 6.57 -1.85 -2.65
N GLY A 129 5.53 -2.05 -1.81
CA GLY A 129 5.50 -3.15 -0.85
C GLY A 129 5.60 -4.53 -1.52
N GLY A 130 5.22 -4.64 -2.79
CA GLY A 130 5.41 -5.84 -3.60
C GLY A 130 6.89 -6.19 -3.78
N ASP A 131 7.75 -5.22 -4.06
CA ASP A 131 9.20 -5.42 -4.18
C ASP A 131 9.81 -5.83 -2.85
N ASN A 132 9.37 -5.23 -1.75
CA ASN A 132 9.83 -5.56 -0.40
C ASN A 132 9.50 -7.01 -0.03
N VAL A 133 8.24 -7.45 -0.23
CA VAL A 133 7.82 -8.83 0.10
C VAL A 133 8.45 -9.85 -0.85
N ARG A 134 8.71 -9.49 -2.10
CA ARG A 134 9.47 -10.31 -3.03
C ARG A 134 10.91 -10.44 -2.57
N THR A 135 11.57 -9.34 -2.22
CA THR A 135 12.94 -9.35 -1.68
C THR A 135 13.01 -10.20 -0.40
N PHE A 136 12.00 -10.12 0.46
CA PHE A 136 11.88 -11.01 1.61
C PHE A 136 11.82 -12.48 1.19
N ALA A 137 11.01 -12.81 0.18
CA ALA A 137 10.85 -14.19 -0.30
C ALA A 137 12.14 -14.75 -0.92
N GLU A 138 12.89 -13.93 -1.64
CA GLU A 138 14.20 -14.31 -2.21
C GLU A 138 15.23 -14.61 -1.12
N ARG A 139 15.29 -13.77 -0.09
CA ARG A 139 16.29 -13.85 0.98
C ARG A 139 15.93 -14.89 2.04
N HIS A 140 14.66 -15.06 2.32
CA HIS A 140 14.14 -15.82 3.44
C HIS A 140 13.06 -16.82 3.00
N THR A 141 13.31 -17.54 1.91
CA THR A 141 12.34 -18.44 1.24
C THR A 141 11.68 -19.46 2.19
N VAL A 142 12.42 -19.93 3.20
CA VAL A 142 11.89 -20.89 4.19
C VAL A 142 10.81 -20.29 5.09
N ASP A 143 10.82 -18.99 5.25
CA ASP A 143 9.85 -18.25 6.07
C ASP A 143 8.61 -17.81 5.28
N VAL A 144 8.45 -18.25 4.01
CA VAL A 144 7.34 -17.83 3.14
C VAL A 144 6.42 -19.00 2.83
N ALA A 145 5.13 -18.83 3.13
CA ALA A 145 4.06 -19.76 2.81
C ALA A 145 3.38 -19.43 1.46
N GLY A 146 3.32 -18.15 1.10
CA GLY A 146 2.75 -17.67 -0.16
C GLY A 146 2.78 -16.15 -0.25
N LEU A 147 2.42 -15.61 -1.43
CA LEU A 147 2.43 -14.17 -1.70
C LEU A 147 1.08 -13.70 -2.25
N VAL A 148 0.68 -12.47 -1.87
CA VAL A 148 -0.37 -11.70 -2.54
C VAL A 148 0.21 -10.34 -2.93
N LEU A 149 0.28 -10.08 -4.21
CA LEU A 149 0.88 -8.88 -4.80
C LEU A 149 -0.26 -8.02 -5.32
N VAL A 150 -0.47 -6.86 -4.69
CA VAL A 150 -1.63 -5.99 -4.94
C VAL A 150 -1.14 -4.75 -5.67
N GLU A 151 -1.46 -4.62 -6.96
CA GLU A 151 -0.92 -3.56 -7.84
C GLU A 151 0.59 -3.37 -7.64
N ALA A 152 1.30 -4.49 -7.46
CA ALA A 152 2.71 -4.47 -7.15
C ALA A 152 3.54 -3.92 -8.31
N ASP A 153 4.48 -3.07 -8.00
CA ASP A 153 5.45 -2.56 -8.95
C ASP A 153 6.26 -3.72 -9.53
N VAL A 154 6.63 -3.61 -10.79
CA VAL A 154 7.30 -4.69 -11.51
C VAL A 154 8.69 -4.31 -11.99
N GLY A 155 9.22 -3.23 -11.52
CA GLY A 155 10.53 -2.75 -11.93
C GLY A 155 10.66 -2.45 -13.43
N GLY A 156 11.47 -1.47 -13.79
CA GLY A 156 11.76 -1.14 -15.20
C GLY A 156 10.69 -0.29 -15.88
N THR A 157 9.74 0.27 -15.17
CA THR A 157 8.93 1.37 -15.71
C THR A 157 9.76 2.65 -15.64
N ASP A 158 9.85 3.39 -16.75
CA ASP A 158 10.58 4.68 -16.83
C ASP A 158 10.04 5.74 -15.85
N GLU A 159 8.97 5.46 -15.12
CA GLU A 159 8.35 6.35 -14.16
C GLU A 159 9.28 6.73 -12.99
N HIS A 160 10.12 5.81 -12.54
CA HIS A 160 11.06 6.09 -11.46
C HIS A 160 12.26 6.94 -11.90
N ARG A 161 12.58 6.96 -13.20
CA ARG A 161 13.72 7.75 -13.75
C ARG A 161 13.46 9.25 -13.82
N GLY A 162 12.18 9.69 -13.75
CA GLY A 162 11.79 11.10 -13.85
C GLY A 162 11.74 11.88 -12.53
N ASN A 163 12.06 11.26 -11.40
CA ASN A 163 11.69 11.76 -10.08
C ASN A 163 12.70 12.71 -9.40
N ALA A 164 13.83 13.08 -10.02
CA ALA A 164 14.82 13.97 -9.40
C ALA A 164 14.21 15.31 -8.90
N ARG A 165 13.28 15.89 -9.67
CA ARG A 165 12.56 17.11 -9.29
C ARG A 165 11.63 16.89 -8.11
N PHE A 166 10.97 15.74 -8.05
CA PHE A 166 10.08 15.38 -6.97
C PHE A 166 10.86 15.09 -5.67
N ILE A 167 11.97 14.33 -5.79
CA ILE A 167 12.90 14.09 -4.68
C ILE A 167 13.46 15.41 -4.13
N ALA A 168 13.85 16.34 -4.99
CA ALA A 168 14.29 17.67 -4.57
C ALA A 168 13.21 18.40 -3.76
N ALA A 169 11.96 18.34 -4.21
CA ALA A 169 10.85 18.95 -3.50
C ALA A 169 10.56 18.27 -2.15
N LEU A 170 10.69 16.94 -2.04
CA LEU A 170 10.60 16.25 -0.75
C LEU A 170 11.73 16.64 0.21
N ARG A 171 12.94 16.89 -0.31
CA ARG A 171 14.05 17.41 0.51
C ARG A 171 13.76 18.79 1.03
N GLU A 172 13.18 19.68 0.22
CA GLU A 172 12.74 21.02 0.68
C GLU A 172 11.69 20.91 1.79
N CYS A 173 10.76 19.94 1.66
CA CYS A 173 9.76 19.65 2.69
C CYS A 173 10.42 19.19 4.01
N ARG A 174 11.32 18.24 3.92
CA ARG A 174 12.10 17.73 5.07
C ARG A 174 12.84 18.88 5.78
N ASP A 175 13.53 19.71 5.02
CA ASP A 175 14.32 20.84 5.57
C ASP A 175 13.42 21.90 6.20
N ALA A 176 12.24 22.14 5.64
CA ALA A 176 11.25 23.05 6.24
C ALA A 176 10.76 22.51 7.59
N ILE A 177 10.43 21.20 7.68
CA ILE A 177 10.02 20.56 8.94
C ILE A 177 11.15 20.64 9.97
N ALA A 178 12.37 20.26 9.59
CA ALA A 178 13.53 20.31 10.48
C ALA A 178 13.83 21.72 11.01
N ALA A 179 13.52 22.75 10.22
CA ALA A 179 13.70 24.15 10.58
C ALA A 179 12.47 24.78 11.27
N GLY A 180 11.39 24.04 11.48
CA GLY A 180 10.13 24.57 12.03
C GLY A 180 9.47 25.63 11.14
N LYS A 181 9.67 25.56 9.83
CA LYS A 181 9.13 26.49 8.83
C LYS A 181 7.84 25.98 8.21
N ALA A 182 7.09 26.89 7.57
CA ALA A 182 5.93 26.51 6.77
C ALA A 182 6.33 25.55 5.63
N LEU A 183 5.49 24.54 5.39
CA LEU A 183 5.74 23.54 4.37
C LEU A 183 5.59 24.16 2.96
N PRO A 184 6.53 23.92 2.06
CA PRO A 184 6.42 24.37 0.68
C PRO A 184 5.30 23.62 -0.06
N ALA A 185 4.83 24.22 -1.15
CA ALA A 185 3.96 23.54 -2.09
C ALA A 185 4.79 22.63 -3.01
N LEU A 186 4.33 21.40 -3.18
CA LEU A 186 4.96 20.47 -4.12
C LEU A 186 4.64 20.83 -5.58
N PRO A 187 5.57 20.54 -6.52
CA PRO A 187 5.29 20.71 -7.93
C PRO A 187 4.11 19.83 -8.36
N THR A 188 3.16 20.42 -9.07
CA THR A 188 1.98 19.72 -9.59
C THR A 188 1.99 19.72 -11.10
N ARG A 189 1.25 18.78 -11.70
CA ARG A 189 0.98 18.79 -13.15
C ARG A 189 0.13 20.02 -13.51
N PRO A 190 0.27 20.59 -14.73
CA PRO A 190 -0.57 21.70 -15.17
C PRO A 190 -2.07 21.42 -14.97
N GLY A 191 -2.80 22.41 -14.43
CA GLY A 191 -4.24 22.29 -14.18
C GLY A 191 -4.63 21.61 -12.86
N ARG A 192 -3.68 21.15 -12.05
CA ARG A 192 -3.97 20.63 -10.70
C ARG A 192 -3.60 21.65 -9.63
N PRO A 193 -4.38 21.74 -8.53
CA PRO A 193 -4.05 22.62 -7.41
C PRO A 193 -2.71 22.22 -6.78
N ALA A 194 -1.95 23.22 -6.35
CA ALA A 194 -0.73 22.97 -5.58
C ALA A 194 -1.08 22.22 -4.28
N ARG A 195 -0.25 21.25 -3.91
CA ARG A 195 -0.40 20.47 -2.67
C ARG A 195 0.78 20.78 -1.75
N SER A 196 0.51 20.86 -0.45
CA SER A 196 1.60 20.86 0.54
C SER A 196 2.23 19.47 0.63
N CYS A 197 3.42 19.41 1.21
CA CYS A 197 4.08 18.13 1.49
C CYS A 197 3.18 17.17 2.26
N ALA A 198 2.50 17.65 3.30
CA ALA A 198 1.59 16.81 4.08
C ALA A 198 0.43 16.26 3.24
N GLN A 199 -0.14 17.07 2.35
CA GLN A 199 -1.21 16.64 1.45
C GLN A 199 -0.74 15.61 0.40
N GLN A 200 0.56 15.49 0.16
CA GLN A 200 1.12 14.47 -0.72
C GLN A 200 0.87 13.06 -0.17
N PHE A 201 1.01 12.87 1.14
CA PHE A 201 0.75 11.59 1.82
C PHE A 201 -0.74 11.22 1.94
N PHE A 202 -1.62 12.06 1.41
CA PHE A 202 -3.07 11.83 1.35
C PHE A 202 -3.56 11.80 -0.10
N ARG A 203 -2.73 11.37 -1.03
CA ARG A 203 -3.06 11.31 -2.45
C ARG A 203 -4.36 10.57 -2.72
N GLY A 204 -5.43 11.32 -2.98
CA GLY A 204 -6.66 10.76 -3.49
C GLY A 204 -7.43 9.84 -2.55
N LEU A 205 -6.88 9.54 -1.38
CA LEU A 205 -7.61 8.82 -0.35
C LEU A 205 -8.66 9.77 0.22
N PRO A 206 -9.94 9.44 0.14
CA PRO A 206 -10.98 10.30 0.68
C PRO A 206 -10.78 10.46 2.19
N GLU A 207 -10.69 11.69 2.69
CA GLU A 207 -10.67 11.97 4.14
C GLU A 207 -11.80 11.26 4.89
N ALA A 208 -12.90 10.97 4.19
CA ALA A 208 -14.06 10.25 4.72
C ALA A 208 -13.79 8.74 4.95
N MET A 209 -12.68 8.18 4.50
CA MET A 209 -12.38 6.75 4.69
C MET A 209 -11.86 6.43 6.09
N TRP A 210 -11.30 7.40 6.78
CA TRP A 210 -10.74 7.24 8.11
C TRP A 210 -11.46 8.07 9.16
N SER A 211 -11.37 7.64 10.41
CA SER A 211 -11.88 8.42 11.52
C SER A 211 -11.19 9.79 11.59
N PRO A 212 -11.85 10.82 12.16
CA PRO A 212 -11.21 12.12 12.38
C PRO A 212 -9.93 12.04 13.21
N GLU A 213 -9.88 11.10 14.18
CA GLU A 213 -8.70 10.89 15.02
C GLU A 213 -7.52 10.38 14.19
N LEU A 214 -7.73 9.39 13.32
CA LEU A 214 -6.69 8.86 12.44
C LEU A 214 -6.23 9.91 11.43
N ASN A 215 -7.16 10.60 10.76
CA ASN A 215 -6.82 11.67 9.82
C ASN A 215 -5.95 12.75 10.46
N ALA A 216 -6.32 13.21 11.66
CA ALA A 216 -5.55 14.23 12.39
C ALA A 216 -4.13 13.73 12.71
N LYS A 217 -3.97 12.48 13.11
CA LYS A 217 -2.66 11.88 13.43
C LYS A 217 -1.79 11.69 12.20
N LEU A 218 -2.37 11.22 11.08
CA LEU A 218 -1.65 11.08 9.82
C LEU A 218 -1.11 12.44 9.36
N LEU A 219 -1.95 13.48 9.41
CA LEU A 219 -1.56 14.84 9.06
C LEU A 219 -0.45 15.37 9.99
N GLU A 220 -0.58 15.16 11.30
CA GLU A 220 0.45 15.53 12.28
C GLU A 220 1.80 14.90 11.95
N LEU A 221 1.83 13.58 11.69
CA LEU A 221 3.07 12.87 11.34
C LEU A 221 3.68 13.43 10.04
N ALA A 222 2.86 13.64 9.02
CA ALA A 222 3.31 14.21 7.74
C ALA A 222 3.82 15.66 7.88
N GLN A 223 3.38 16.40 8.89
CA GLN A 223 3.82 17.79 9.14
C GLN A 223 5.02 17.91 10.08
N THR A 224 5.36 16.86 10.82
CA THR A 224 6.33 16.99 11.91
C THR A 224 7.46 15.95 11.87
N LYS A 225 7.28 14.83 11.19
CA LYS A 225 8.24 13.72 11.27
C LYS A 225 9.28 13.77 10.15
N VAL A 226 10.45 14.39 10.41
CA VAL A 226 11.59 14.48 9.47
C VAL A 226 12.01 13.09 8.96
N ALA A 227 12.12 12.11 9.85
CA ALA A 227 12.56 10.76 9.51
C ALA A 227 11.69 10.06 8.45
N MET A 228 10.42 10.47 8.33
CA MET A 228 9.50 9.93 7.33
C MET A 228 9.93 10.38 5.91
N TYR A 229 10.31 11.63 5.76
CA TYR A 229 10.84 12.16 4.49
C TYR A 229 12.20 11.56 4.15
N ASP A 230 13.11 11.44 5.14
CA ASP A 230 14.40 10.80 4.94
C ASP A 230 14.25 9.37 4.43
N ALA A 231 13.32 8.60 5.03
CA ALA A 231 13.05 7.23 4.61
C ALA A 231 12.49 7.17 3.18
N TYR A 232 11.46 7.95 2.87
CA TYR A 232 10.81 7.91 1.55
C TYR A 232 11.69 8.43 0.42
N ILE A 233 12.49 9.46 0.68
CA ILE A 233 13.50 9.93 -0.27
C ILE A 233 14.50 8.81 -0.56
N SER A 234 15.00 8.16 0.49
CA SER A 234 15.97 7.08 0.33
C SER A 234 15.38 5.85 -0.35
N GLU A 235 14.15 5.43 -0.01
CA GLU A 235 13.44 4.34 -0.70
C GLU A 235 13.35 4.63 -2.20
N MET A 236 12.91 5.84 -2.59
CA MET A 236 12.79 6.22 -4.00
C MET A 236 14.15 6.25 -4.72
N GLU A 237 15.20 6.70 -4.06
CA GLU A 237 16.56 6.73 -4.63
C GLU A 237 17.13 5.32 -4.83
N GLN A 238 16.69 4.34 -4.03
CA GLN A 238 17.17 2.96 -4.09
C GLN A 238 16.36 2.06 -5.03
N MET A 239 15.13 2.46 -5.44
CA MET A 239 14.29 1.64 -6.33
C MET A 239 15.02 1.07 -7.54
N PRO A 240 15.86 1.81 -8.30
CA PRO A 240 16.56 1.25 -9.45
C PRO A 240 17.58 0.15 -9.07
N GLU A 241 18.19 0.26 -7.90
CA GLU A 241 19.14 -0.75 -7.38
C GLU A 241 18.38 -1.97 -6.88
N ASP A 242 17.23 -1.76 -6.20
CA ASP A 242 16.35 -2.82 -5.73
C ASP A 242 15.78 -3.65 -6.89
N GLU A 243 15.36 -2.98 -7.97
CA GLU A 243 14.96 -3.64 -9.21
C GLU A 243 16.08 -4.50 -9.80
N THR A 244 17.29 -3.95 -9.89
CA THR A 244 18.48 -4.67 -10.36
C THR A 244 18.75 -5.88 -9.48
N TYR A 245 18.66 -5.73 -8.16
CA TYR A 245 18.80 -6.83 -7.22
C TYR A 245 17.78 -7.95 -7.50
N LEU A 246 16.50 -7.61 -7.65
CA LEU A 246 15.44 -8.57 -7.92
C LEU A 246 15.61 -9.30 -9.25
N GLN A 247 16.07 -8.59 -10.30
CA GLN A 247 16.37 -9.22 -11.60
C GLN A 247 17.52 -10.24 -11.50
N GLN A 248 18.56 -9.94 -10.72
CA GLN A 248 19.74 -10.80 -10.57
C GLN A 248 19.52 -11.98 -9.62
N HIS A 249 18.58 -11.88 -8.68
CA HIS A 249 18.38 -12.85 -7.61
C HIS A 249 17.04 -13.59 -7.70
N SER A 250 16.33 -13.46 -8.82
CA SER A 250 15.02 -14.11 -9.00
C SER A 250 15.13 -15.63 -8.88
N ARG A 251 14.53 -16.19 -7.85
CA ARG A 251 14.48 -17.63 -7.59
C ARG A 251 13.05 -18.14 -7.64
N SER A 252 12.90 -19.38 -8.09
CA SER A 252 11.61 -20.04 -8.00
C SER A 252 11.20 -20.28 -6.55
N LEU A 253 9.96 -19.93 -6.22
CA LEU A 253 9.33 -20.26 -4.95
C LEU A 253 8.64 -21.65 -4.98
N GLY A 254 8.91 -22.45 -6.02
CA GLY A 254 8.37 -23.79 -6.20
C GLY A 254 6.87 -23.78 -6.51
N SER A 255 6.09 -24.47 -5.67
CA SER A 255 4.63 -24.52 -5.80
C SER A 255 3.89 -23.65 -4.79
N ARG A 256 4.58 -22.71 -4.14
CA ARG A 256 3.93 -21.80 -3.18
C ARG A 256 2.87 -20.96 -3.88
N PRO A 257 1.67 -20.82 -3.31
CA PRO A 257 0.62 -20.05 -3.94
C PRO A 257 0.98 -18.57 -4.02
N ILE A 258 0.82 -18.00 -5.22
CA ILE A 258 1.00 -16.57 -5.49
C ILE A 258 -0.25 -16.04 -6.19
N ARG A 259 -0.77 -14.91 -5.73
CA ARG A 259 -1.85 -14.17 -6.38
C ARG A 259 -1.39 -12.77 -6.68
N VAL A 260 -1.47 -12.39 -7.96
CA VAL A 260 -1.16 -11.06 -8.46
C VAL A 260 -2.49 -10.38 -8.76
N LEU A 261 -2.79 -9.32 -8.04
CA LEU A 261 -4.02 -8.54 -8.20
C LEU A 261 -3.71 -7.29 -8.99
N SER A 262 -4.33 -7.17 -10.14
CA SER A 262 -4.11 -6.08 -11.10
C SER A 262 -5.41 -5.34 -11.37
N THR A 263 -5.31 -4.01 -11.51
CA THR A 263 -6.39 -3.17 -12.03
C THR A 263 -6.02 -2.66 -13.43
N GLY A 264 -7.00 -2.19 -14.20
CA GLY A 264 -6.76 -1.45 -15.44
C GLY A 264 -6.61 0.06 -15.18
N ASN A 265 -6.19 0.46 -13.98
CA ASN A 265 -6.14 1.86 -13.54
C ASN A 265 -4.88 2.15 -12.70
N HIS A 266 -3.75 1.57 -13.10
CA HIS A 266 -2.46 1.79 -12.43
C HIS A 266 -2.08 3.28 -12.44
N GLY A 267 -1.56 3.79 -11.32
CA GLY A 267 -1.27 5.22 -11.16
C GLY A 267 -2.52 6.12 -11.07
N VAL A 268 -3.73 5.54 -11.06
CA VAL A 268 -4.98 6.25 -10.85
C VAL A 268 -5.42 6.08 -9.41
N HIS A 269 -5.35 7.16 -8.63
CA HIS A 269 -5.68 7.13 -7.20
C HIS A 269 -7.17 7.17 -6.87
N SER A 270 -8.01 7.54 -7.84
CA SER A 270 -9.46 7.61 -7.67
C SER A 270 -10.15 7.48 -9.02
N LEU A 271 -11.12 6.58 -9.11
CA LEU A 271 -11.93 6.40 -10.31
C LEU A 271 -12.86 7.59 -10.54
N ASP A 272 -12.88 8.08 -11.76
CA ASP A 272 -13.87 9.05 -12.23
C ASP A 272 -14.67 8.40 -13.38
N PRO A 273 -15.90 7.92 -13.09
CA PRO A 273 -16.73 7.27 -14.11
C PRO A 273 -17.14 8.21 -15.26
N SER A 274 -17.02 9.53 -15.08
CA SER A 274 -17.34 10.51 -16.13
C SER A 274 -16.18 10.75 -17.10
N ARG A 275 -14.98 10.27 -16.77
CA ARG A 275 -13.79 10.42 -17.62
C ARG A 275 -13.89 9.47 -18.81
N PRO A 276 -13.81 9.97 -20.05
CA PRO A 276 -13.80 9.10 -21.21
C PRO A 276 -12.52 8.22 -21.22
N PRO A 277 -12.58 7.01 -21.79
CA PRO A 277 -11.42 6.16 -21.99
C PRO A 277 -10.32 6.91 -22.72
N ASP A 278 -9.10 6.83 -22.21
CA ASP A 278 -7.92 7.40 -22.82
C ASP A 278 -7.11 6.27 -23.49
N PRO A 279 -6.98 6.25 -24.83
CA PRO A 279 -6.26 5.19 -25.55
C PRO A 279 -4.78 5.07 -25.17
N GLU A 280 -4.12 6.18 -24.82
CA GLU A 280 -2.72 6.13 -24.36
C GLU A 280 -2.62 5.52 -22.95
N HIS A 281 -3.57 5.86 -22.08
CA HIS A 281 -3.67 5.21 -20.76
C HIS A 281 -3.94 3.71 -20.90
N GLN A 282 -4.81 3.30 -21.82
CA GLN A 282 -5.08 1.88 -22.06
C GLN A 282 -3.83 1.11 -22.50
N LYS A 283 -3.02 1.67 -23.42
CA LYS A 283 -1.75 1.05 -23.82
C LYS A 283 -0.76 0.95 -22.65
N TYR A 284 -0.74 1.96 -21.80
CA TYR A 284 0.06 1.93 -20.59
C TYR A 284 -0.38 0.80 -19.66
N GLU A 285 -1.68 0.66 -19.41
CA GLU A 285 -2.26 -0.42 -18.59
C GLU A 285 -1.94 -1.81 -19.14
N GLU A 286 -2.02 -1.99 -20.46
CA GLU A 286 -1.61 -3.25 -21.09
C GLU A 286 -0.12 -3.55 -20.90
N LYS A 287 0.74 -2.52 -20.86
CA LYS A 287 2.16 -2.68 -20.54
C LYS A 287 2.34 -3.10 -19.07
N VAL A 288 1.70 -2.39 -18.14
CA VAL A 288 1.77 -2.70 -16.71
C VAL A 288 1.29 -4.13 -16.44
N ALA A 289 0.16 -4.53 -16.99
CA ALA A 289 -0.37 -5.89 -16.82
C ALA A 289 0.61 -6.97 -17.31
N ARG A 290 1.29 -6.74 -18.44
CA ARG A 290 2.33 -7.66 -18.94
C ARG A 290 3.56 -7.70 -18.03
N GLU A 291 3.97 -6.57 -17.50
CA GLU A 291 5.09 -6.52 -16.56
C GLU A 291 4.72 -7.25 -15.25
N GLN A 292 3.52 -7.01 -14.72
CA GLN A 292 3.02 -7.72 -13.54
C GLN A 292 2.88 -9.23 -13.78
N ALA A 293 2.63 -9.67 -15.01
CA ALA A 293 2.58 -11.09 -15.34
C ALA A 293 3.92 -11.82 -15.13
N LYS A 294 5.06 -11.12 -15.11
CA LYS A 294 6.37 -11.71 -14.81
C LYS A 294 6.43 -12.31 -13.41
N TRP A 295 5.61 -11.83 -12.48
CA TRP A 295 5.49 -12.41 -11.15
C TRP A 295 5.00 -13.86 -11.16
N LEU A 296 4.33 -14.29 -12.25
CA LEU A 296 3.86 -15.67 -12.40
C LEU A 296 5.01 -16.66 -12.58
N GLU A 297 6.16 -16.21 -13.04
CA GLU A 297 7.34 -17.05 -13.23
C GLU A 297 7.94 -17.53 -11.90
N LEU A 298 7.61 -16.88 -10.79
CA LEU A 298 8.14 -17.22 -9.48
C LEU A 298 7.59 -18.55 -8.93
N SER A 299 6.43 -19.02 -9.39
CA SER A 299 5.80 -20.22 -8.85
C SER A 299 4.95 -20.94 -9.88
N SER A 300 4.98 -22.29 -9.86
CA SER A 300 4.04 -23.11 -10.64
C SER A 300 2.57 -22.97 -10.19
N ASN A 301 2.33 -22.34 -9.04
CA ASN A 301 0.99 -22.06 -8.49
C ASN A 301 0.74 -20.55 -8.39
N ALA A 302 1.17 -19.80 -9.39
CA ALA A 302 0.92 -18.37 -9.49
C ALA A 302 -0.26 -18.09 -10.43
N ARG A 303 -1.09 -17.09 -10.08
CA ARG A 303 -2.20 -16.61 -10.91
C ARG A 303 -2.31 -15.08 -10.83
N GLN A 304 -2.62 -14.46 -11.97
CA GLN A 304 -2.99 -13.04 -12.04
C GLN A 304 -4.52 -12.92 -12.08
N LEU A 305 -5.06 -12.04 -11.28
CA LEU A 305 -6.47 -11.75 -11.15
C LEU A 305 -6.69 -10.26 -11.45
N PHE A 306 -7.69 -9.95 -12.25
CA PHE A 306 -7.95 -8.58 -12.72
C PHE A 306 -9.26 -8.03 -12.15
N THR A 307 -9.28 -6.72 -11.93
CA THR A 307 -10.49 -5.95 -11.65
C THR A 307 -10.49 -4.63 -12.44
N ASP A 308 -11.65 -4.24 -12.92
CA ASP A 308 -11.91 -2.95 -13.57
C ASP A 308 -12.65 -1.95 -12.63
N LYS A 309 -12.89 -2.36 -11.38
CA LYS A 309 -13.72 -1.64 -10.40
C LYS A 309 -12.90 -0.95 -9.33
N SER A 310 -11.59 -0.85 -9.51
CA SER A 310 -10.68 -0.27 -8.53
C SER A 310 -9.73 0.71 -9.19
N SER A 311 -9.33 1.74 -8.47
CA SER A 311 -8.11 2.48 -8.69
C SER A 311 -6.90 1.60 -8.31
N GLU A 312 -5.69 2.14 -8.30
CA GLU A 312 -4.51 1.42 -7.79
C GLU A 312 -4.68 1.03 -6.31
N TYR A 313 -5.55 1.71 -5.56
CA TYR A 313 -5.82 1.39 -4.16
C TYR A 313 -6.89 0.30 -3.99
N ILE A 314 -6.64 -0.88 -4.55
CA ILE A 314 -7.52 -2.06 -4.38
C ILE A 314 -7.87 -2.34 -2.90
N PRO A 315 -6.96 -2.13 -1.91
CA PRO A 315 -7.28 -2.33 -0.50
C PRO A 315 -8.44 -1.47 0.02
N PHE A 316 -8.73 -0.35 -0.62
CA PHE A 316 -9.83 0.55 -0.28
C PHE A 316 -11.06 0.38 -1.18
N ASP A 317 -10.85 0.30 -2.49
CA ASP A 317 -11.95 0.26 -3.46
C ASP A 317 -12.62 -1.11 -3.52
N GLN A 318 -11.81 -2.18 -3.39
CA GLN A 318 -12.29 -3.56 -3.41
C GLN A 318 -11.60 -4.44 -2.35
N PRO A 319 -11.76 -4.14 -1.06
CA PRO A 319 -11.08 -4.87 0.01
C PRO A 319 -11.41 -6.37 0.02
N SER A 320 -12.64 -6.76 -0.37
CA SER A 320 -13.02 -8.17 -0.47
C SER A 320 -12.19 -8.93 -1.50
N PHE A 321 -11.83 -8.30 -2.62
CA PHE A 321 -10.98 -8.92 -3.64
C PHE A 321 -9.60 -9.27 -3.08
N VAL A 322 -9.02 -8.40 -2.25
CA VAL A 322 -7.76 -8.68 -1.55
C VAL A 322 -7.93 -9.78 -0.50
N VAL A 323 -9.00 -9.69 0.31
CA VAL A 323 -9.29 -10.70 1.36
C VAL A 323 -9.48 -12.09 0.76
N ASP A 324 -10.21 -12.20 -0.36
CA ASP A 324 -10.47 -13.48 -1.02
C ASP A 324 -9.18 -14.08 -1.60
N ALA A 325 -8.32 -13.27 -2.20
CA ALA A 325 -7.01 -13.71 -2.67
C ALA A 325 -6.11 -14.21 -1.52
N ILE A 326 -6.09 -13.50 -0.39
CA ILE A 326 -5.35 -13.93 0.81
C ILE A 326 -5.93 -15.25 1.34
N ARG A 327 -7.26 -15.42 1.36
CA ARG A 327 -7.92 -16.64 1.80
C ARG A 327 -7.60 -17.82 0.90
N GLU A 328 -7.53 -17.60 -0.41
CA GLU A 328 -7.12 -18.63 -1.38
C GLU A 328 -5.67 -19.07 -1.11
N VAL A 329 -4.74 -18.14 -0.96
CA VAL A 329 -3.34 -18.43 -0.61
C VAL A 329 -3.27 -19.19 0.71
N TYR A 330 -3.98 -18.72 1.74
CA TYR A 330 -4.00 -19.36 3.06
C TYR A 330 -4.49 -20.81 3.01
N SER A 331 -5.54 -21.07 2.23
CA SER A 331 -6.09 -22.44 2.12
C SER A 331 -5.12 -23.43 1.46
N GLN A 332 -4.23 -22.94 0.61
CA GLN A 332 -3.23 -23.74 -0.12
C GLN A 332 -1.86 -23.78 0.59
N SER A 333 -1.71 -23.05 1.68
CA SER A 333 -0.44 -22.94 2.43
C SER A 333 -0.46 -23.77 3.74
N LYS A 334 -1.49 -24.57 3.96
CA LYS A 334 -1.66 -25.44 5.13
C LYS A 334 -1.03 -26.80 4.91
#